data_f563b4e634b75884ebc06212130094a5
#
_entry.id   f563b4e634b75884ebc06212130094a5
#
_cell.length_a   1.000
_cell.length_b   1.000
_cell.length_c   1.000
_cell.angle_alpha   90.00
_cell.angle_beta   90.00
_cell.angle_gamma   90.00
#
_symmetry.space_group_name_H-M   'P 1'
#
loop_
_entity.id
_entity.type
_entity.pdbx_description
1 polymer ?
#
loop_
_entity_poly.entity_id
_entity_poly.type
_entity_poly.pdbx_seq_one_letter_code
_entity_poly.pdbx_strand_id
1 'polypeptide(L)'
;MPAEINAEKIQEQLAETWLPRIYRERILKLRTRSYHFESPNAPARIDIQHTLLGVELKVGRKRLLCPDLATARYLSVFARLDCKDVAVPYDITKISRLADELESSWYRMLLLIDQEARGKSARFRSRLRGLLLAKIRAEITEAGPGTRVPEFKLKRP
;
A
#
# COMPACT_ATOMS: atom_id res chain seq x y z
N MET A 1 27.72 17.22 12.36
CA MET A 1 26.27 17.26 12.20
C MET A 1 25.76 15.94 11.75
N PRO A 2 24.74 15.45 12.38
CA PRO A 2 24.14 14.23 11.90
C PRO A 2 23.56 14.50 10.51
N ALA A 3 23.56 13.49 9.68
CA ALA A 3 23.00 13.61 8.36
C ALA A 3 21.49 13.87 8.48
N GLU A 4 21.02 14.87 7.77
CA GLU A 4 19.62 15.21 7.78
C GLU A 4 18.84 14.15 7.01
N ILE A 5 17.75 13.69 7.59
CA ILE A 5 16.90 12.71 6.94
C ILE A 5 15.86 13.48 6.16
N ASN A 6 15.93 13.37 4.85
CA ASN A 6 15.04 14.11 3.97
C ASN A 6 14.10 13.20 3.20
N ALA A 7 13.00 12.87 3.86
CA ALA A 7 11.96 12.04 3.22
C ALA A 7 11.27 12.81 2.09
N GLU A 8 11.17 14.12 2.19
CA GLU A 8 10.51 14.95 1.18
C GLU A 8 11.21 14.89 -0.17
N LYS A 9 12.53 14.78 -0.15
CA LYS A 9 13.30 14.66 -1.39
C LYS A 9 12.89 13.41 -2.18
N ILE A 10 12.72 12.30 -1.48
CA ILE A 10 12.29 11.06 -2.12
C ILE A 10 10.87 11.19 -2.63
N GLN A 11 9.99 11.80 -1.85
CA GLN A 11 8.62 12.04 -2.29
C GLN A 11 8.59 12.88 -3.57
N GLU A 12 9.39 13.92 -3.64
CA GLU A 12 9.48 14.77 -4.82
C GLU A 12 10.02 14.01 -6.02
N GLN A 13 11.00 13.14 -5.81
CA GLN A 13 11.57 12.34 -6.88
C GLN A 13 10.57 11.30 -7.41
N LEU A 14 9.68 10.80 -6.56
CA LEU A 14 8.64 9.89 -6.99
C LEU A 14 7.54 10.62 -7.74
N ALA A 15 7.32 11.89 -7.40
CA ALA A 15 6.34 12.76 -8.05
C ALA A 15 4.96 12.11 -8.13
N GLU A 16 4.42 11.93 -9.33
CA GLU A 16 3.11 11.33 -9.53
C GLU A 16 3.07 9.84 -9.18
N THR A 17 4.23 9.19 -9.03
CA THR A 17 4.31 7.80 -8.59
C THR A 17 4.44 7.68 -7.07
N TRP A 18 4.37 8.78 -6.34
CA TRP A 18 4.26 8.77 -4.89
C TRP A 18 2.98 8.00 -4.55
N LEU A 19 3.10 6.93 -3.77
CA LEU A 19 2.03 5.97 -3.58
C LEU A 19 0.70 6.59 -3.11
N PRO A 20 0.69 7.54 -2.14
CA PRO A 20 -0.55 8.20 -1.78
C PRO A 20 -1.20 9.00 -2.91
N ARG A 21 -0.42 9.51 -3.87
CA ARG A 21 -1.00 10.17 -5.04
C ARG A 21 -1.71 9.17 -5.94
N ILE A 22 -1.11 8.00 -6.15
CA ILE A 22 -1.76 6.94 -6.91
C ILE A 22 -3.08 6.58 -6.22
N TYR A 23 -3.05 6.46 -4.90
CA TYR A 23 -4.24 6.13 -4.12
C TYR A 23 -5.34 7.17 -4.28
N ARG A 24 -5.01 8.46 -4.09
CA ARG A 24 -6.01 9.53 -4.21
C ARG A 24 -6.48 9.76 -5.63
N GLU A 25 -5.55 9.75 -6.58
CA GLU A 25 -5.85 10.18 -7.95
C GLU A 25 -6.34 9.07 -8.86
N ARG A 26 -5.98 7.83 -8.56
CA ARG A 26 -6.29 6.72 -9.46
C ARG A 26 -7.17 5.64 -8.82
N ILE A 27 -7.08 5.45 -7.53
CA ILE A 27 -7.87 4.43 -6.83
C ILE A 27 -9.17 5.02 -6.31
N LEU A 28 -9.10 6.11 -5.55
CA LEU A 28 -10.29 6.69 -4.93
C LEU A 28 -11.28 7.29 -5.92
N LYS A 29 -10.88 7.52 -7.16
CA LYS A 29 -11.79 7.99 -8.19
C LYS A 29 -12.64 6.87 -8.76
N LEU A 30 -12.28 5.62 -8.49
CA LEU A 30 -13.01 4.48 -8.95
C LEU A 30 -14.08 4.09 -7.94
N ARG A 31 -14.97 3.24 -8.37
CA ARG A 31 -15.93 2.62 -7.47
C ARG A 31 -15.17 1.61 -6.63
N THR A 32 -15.18 1.78 -5.32
CA THR A 32 -14.37 0.97 -4.41
C THR A 32 -15.20 0.43 -3.25
N ARG A 33 -14.64 -0.56 -2.62
CA ARG A 33 -15.10 -1.04 -1.32
C ARG A 33 -13.94 -0.94 -0.36
N SER A 34 -14.22 -0.87 0.92
CA SER A 34 -13.20 -0.81 1.94
C SER A 34 -12.77 -2.22 2.33
N TYR A 35 -11.48 -2.41 2.50
CA TYR A 35 -10.93 -3.63 3.07
C TYR A 35 -10.19 -3.29 4.36
N HIS A 36 -10.48 -4.04 5.42
CA HIS A 36 -9.86 -3.83 6.73
C HIS A 36 -8.84 -4.92 7.02
N PHE A 37 -7.60 -4.51 7.29
CA PHE A 37 -6.56 -5.42 7.72
C PHE A 37 -6.54 -5.49 9.24
N GLU A 38 -6.46 -6.70 9.78
CA GLU A 38 -6.16 -6.86 11.19
C GLU A 38 -4.66 -6.67 11.31
N SER A 39 -4.27 -5.57 11.94
CA SER A 39 -2.89 -5.19 12.01
C SER A 39 -2.14 -6.02 13.05
N PRO A 40 -1.05 -6.69 12.68
CA PRO A 40 -0.21 -7.35 13.67
C PRO A 40 0.54 -6.28 14.47
N ASN A 41 0.90 -6.61 15.69
CA ASN A 41 1.59 -5.66 16.56
C ASN A 41 3.09 -5.52 16.27
N ALA A 42 3.62 -6.28 15.36
CA ALA A 42 5.03 -6.26 14.99
C ALA A 42 5.17 -6.31 13.49
N PRO A 43 6.32 -5.97 12.93
CA PRO A 43 6.53 -6.09 11.49
C PRO A 43 6.17 -7.49 11.04
N ALA A 44 5.25 -7.59 10.10
CA ALA A 44 4.74 -8.87 9.66
C ALA A 44 5.44 -9.30 8.38
N ARG A 45 5.67 -10.59 8.29
CA ARG A 45 6.13 -11.16 7.04
C ARG A 45 4.92 -11.26 6.10
N ILE A 46 5.11 -10.84 4.86
CA ILE A 46 4.06 -10.84 3.87
C ILE A 46 4.43 -11.76 2.73
N ASP A 47 3.60 -12.75 2.49
CA ASP A 47 3.82 -13.72 1.42
C ASP A 47 2.55 -13.95 0.64
N ILE A 48 2.69 -14.27 -0.64
CA ILE A 48 1.59 -14.69 -1.48
C ILE A 48 1.82 -16.15 -1.79
N GLN A 49 0.83 -17.00 -1.52
CA GLN A 49 0.94 -18.44 -1.74
C GLN A 49 -0.21 -18.95 -2.60
N HIS A 50 0.11 -19.86 -3.50
CA HIS A 50 -0.90 -20.56 -4.28
C HIS A 50 -1.28 -21.83 -3.53
N THR A 51 -2.57 -22.01 -3.28
CA THR A 51 -3.08 -23.16 -2.56
C THR A 51 -4.13 -23.87 -3.41
N LEU A 52 -4.61 -25.01 -2.94
CA LEU A 52 -5.67 -25.73 -3.65
C LEU A 52 -6.96 -24.92 -3.67
N LEU A 53 -7.15 -23.99 -2.73
CA LEU A 53 -8.35 -23.16 -2.66
C LEU A 53 -8.20 -21.85 -3.43
N GLY A 54 -7.01 -21.56 -3.94
CA GLY A 54 -6.76 -20.32 -4.68
C GLY A 54 -5.51 -19.60 -4.19
N VAL A 55 -5.53 -18.28 -4.22
CA VAL A 55 -4.39 -17.46 -3.85
C VAL A 55 -4.58 -16.93 -2.45
N GLU A 56 -3.61 -17.18 -1.57
CA GLU A 56 -3.64 -16.66 -0.21
C GLU A 56 -2.61 -15.56 -0.04
N LEU A 57 -3.02 -14.48 0.59
CA LEU A 57 -2.12 -13.46 1.08
C LEU A 57 -1.91 -13.74 2.57
N LYS A 58 -0.67 -13.97 2.93
CA LYS A 58 -0.32 -14.24 4.31
C LYS A 58 0.33 -13.01 4.90
N VAL A 59 -0.25 -12.48 5.97
CA VAL A 59 0.27 -11.32 6.69
C VAL A 59 0.55 -11.76 8.11
N GLY A 60 1.82 -12.06 8.40
CA GLY A 60 2.19 -12.66 9.66
C GLY A 60 1.53 -14.03 9.81
N ARG A 61 0.68 -14.18 10.81
CA ARG A 61 -0.05 -15.43 11.04
C ARG A 61 -1.44 -15.42 10.41
N LYS A 62 -1.89 -14.28 9.90
CA LYS A 62 -3.21 -14.17 9.29
C LYS A 62 -3.15 -14.59 7.83
N ARG A 63 -4.19 -15.28 7.40
CA ARG A 63 -4.30 -15.73 6.02
C ARG A 63 -5.56 -15.16 5.42
N LEU A 64 -5.42 -14.59 4.23
CA LEU A 64 -6.52 -13.99 3.53
C LEU A 64 -6.64 -14.68 2.18
N LEU A 65 -7.77 -15.31 1.94
CA LEU A 65 -8.03 -15.91 0.64
C LEU A 65 -8.44 -14.81 -0.31
N CYS A 66 -7.69 -14.65 -1.40
CA CYS A 66 -7.97 -13.66 -2.41
C CYS A 66 -8.58 -14.31 -3.65
N PRO A 67 -9.46 -13.60 -4.36
CA PRO A 67 -10.09 -14.18 -5.55
C PRO A 67 -9.10 -14.46 -6.67
N ASP A 68 -8.00 -13.70 -6.73
CA ASP A 68 -7.00 -13.86 -7.76
C ASP A 68 -5.65 -13.30 -7.31
N LEU A 69 -4.64 -13.55 -8.13
CA LEU A 69 -3.28 -13.07 -7.83
C LEU A 69 -3.19 -11.55 -7.86
N ALA A 70 -3.88 -10.90 -8.77
CA ALA A 70 -3.83 -9.44 -8.86
C ALA A 70 -4.33 -8.78 -7.57
N THR A 71 -5.41 -9.29 -7.00
CA THR A 71 -5.93 -8.77 -5.74
C THR A 71 -4.95 -9.02 -4.60
N ALA A 72 -4.32 -10.19 -4.56
CA ALA A 72 -3.31 -10.48 -3.54
C ALA A 72 -2.12 -9.54 -3.65
N ARG A 73 -1.65 -9.28 -4.86
CA ARG A 73 -0.55 -8.35 -5.11
C ARG A 73 -0.93 -6.93 -4.69
N TYR A 74 -2.13 -6.49 -5.06
CA TYR A 74 -2.65 -5.18 -4.70
C TYR A 74 -2.66 -5.01 -3.17
N LEU A 75 -3.27 -5.94 -2.48
CA LEU A 75 -3.38 -5.87 -1.03
C LEU A 75 -2.03 -6.00 -0.33
N SER A 76 -1.09 -6.75 -0.90
CA SER A 76 0.22 -6.95 -0.27
C SER A 76 0.99 -5.64 -0.10
N VAL A 77 0.85 -4.70 -1.03
CA VAL A 77 1.52 -3.41 -0.93
C VAL A 77 1.00 -2.65 0.29
N PHE A 78 -0.31 -2.61 0.47
CA PHE A 78 -0.90 -1.91 1.61
C PHE A 78 -0.61 -2.62 2.94
N ALA A 79 -0.52 -3.95 2.91
CA ALA A 79 -0.13 -4.72 4.09
C ALA A 79 1.31 -4.37 4.50
N ARG A 80 2.22 -4.21 3.53
CA ARG A 80 3.59 -3.81 3.82
C ARG A 80 3.68 -2.41 4.41
N LEU A 81 2.73 -1.56 4.07
CA LEU A 81 2.66 -0.21 4.61
C LEU A 81 1.98 -0.19 5.98
N ASP A 82 1.45 -1.31 6.41
CA ASP A 82 0.68 -1.44 7.66
C ASP A 82 -0.54 -0.52 7.69
N CYS A 83 -1.17 -0.34 6.54
CA CYS A 83 -2.43 0.37 6.46
C CYS A 83 -3.56 -0.51 7.00
N LYS A 84 -4.52 0.09 7.69
CA LYS A 84 -5.62 -0.67 8.28
C LYS A 84 -6.83 -0.76 7.38
N ASP A 85 -7.25 0.36 6.83
CA ASP A 85 -8.43 0.40 5.97
C ASP A 85 -8.04 0.98 4.62
N VAL A 86 -8.28 0.24 3.57
CA VAL A 86 -7.92 0.69 2.24
C VAL A 86 -9.05 0.46 1.25
N ALA A 87 -9.10 1.31 0.25
CA ALA A 87 -10.06 1.17 -0.83
C ALA A 87 -9.57 0.13 -1.82
N VAL A 88 -10.47 -0.72 -2.27
CA VAL A 88 -10.18 -1.74 -3.28
C VAL A 88 -11.20 -1.58 -4.40
N PRO A 89 -10.77 -1.43 -5.65
CA PRO A 89 -11.70 -1.31 -6.75
C PRO A 89 -12.59 -2.52 -6.92
N TYR A 90 -13.85 -2.28 -7.30
CA TYR A 90 -14.75 -3.39 -7.64
C TYR A 90 -14.37 -3.98 -9.00
N ASP A 91 -13.87 -3.16 -9.92
CA ASP A 91 -13.53 -3.60 -11.26
C ASP A 91 -12.22 -4.38 -11.25
N ILE A 92 -12.33 -5.70 -11.37
CA ILE A 92 -11.18 -6.60 -11.32
C ILE A 92 -10.17 -6.29 -12.41
N THR A 93 -10.62 -5.83 -13.56
CA THR A 93 -9.71 -5.53 -14.67
C THR A 93 -8.76 -4.38 -14.35
N LYS A 94 -9.16 -3.50 -13.44
CA LYS A 94 -8.31 -2.38 -13.04
C LYS A 94 -7.34 -2.74 -11.93
N ILE A 95 -7.66 -3.76 -11.14
CA ILE A 95 -6.81 -4.17 -10.03
C ILE A 95 -5.41 -4.60 -10.50
N SER A 96 -5.35 -5.36 -11.58
CA SER A 96 -4.05 -5.85 -12.09
C SER A 96 -3.12 -4.69 -12.47
N ARG A 97 -3.65 -3.70 -13.18
CA ARG A 97 -2.86 -2.53 -13.58
C ARG A 97 -2.44 -1.70 -12.36
N LEU A 98 -3.36 -1.52 -11.42
CA LEU A 98 -3.06 -0.78 -10.20
C LEU A 98 -2.03 -1.51 -9.34
N ALA A 99 -2.11 -2.85 -9.27
CA ALA A 99 -1.11 -3.63 -8.56
C ALA A 99 0.28 -3.40 -9.16
N ASP A 100 0.39 -3.36 -10.50
CA ASP A 100 1.65 -3.09 -11.17
C ASP A 100 2.18 -1.70 -10.79
N GLU A 101 1.31 -0.69 -10.80
CA GLU A 101 1.70 0.68 -10.46
C GLU A 101 2.12 0.80 -9.00
N LEU A 102 1.38 0.17 -8.10
CA LEU A 102 1.70 0.20 -6.69
C LEU A 102 3.03 -0.51 -6.39
N GLU A 103 3.25 -1.65 -7.01
CA GLU A 103 4.50 -2.38 -6.84
C GLU A 103 5.67 -1.60 -7.40
N SER A 104 5.50 -1.00 -8.57
CA SER A 104 6.55 -0.16 -9.18
C SER A 104 6.89 1.01 -8.28
N SER A 105 5.89 1.68 -7.72
CA SER A 105 6.09 2.77 -6.79
C SER A 105 6.86 2.30 -5.55
N TRP A 106 6.48 1.17 -5.00
CA TRP A 106 7.13 0.60 -3.83
C TRP A 106 8.61 0.30 -4.09
N TYR A 107 8.92 -0.40 -5.18
CA TYR A 107 10.30 -0.75 -5.50
C TYR A 107 11.14 0.48 -5.85
N ARG A 108 10.56 1.44 -6.55
CA ARG A 108 11.25 2.69 -6.86
C ARG A 108 11.59 3.45 -5.59
N MET A 109 10.67 3.49 -4.64
CA MET A 109 10.94 4.10 -3.35
C MET A 109 12.10 3.42 -2.64
N LEU A 110 12.15 2.08 -2.64
CA LEU A 110 13.25 1.35 -2.03
C LEU A 110 14.59 1.67 -2.69
N LEU A 111 14.61 1.81 -4.02
CA LEU A 111 15.82 2.19 -4.73
C LEU A 111 16.28 3.60 -4.36
N LEU A 112 15.34 4.53 -4.25
CA LEU A 112 15.66 5.90 -3.86
C LEU A 112 16.16 5.97 -2.42
N ILE A 113 15.61 5.14 -1.53
CA ILE A 113 16.11 5.03 -0.16
C ILE A 113 17.56 4.54 -0.17
N ASP A 114 17.85 3.51 -0.96
CA ASP A 114 19.21 2.98 -1.05
C ASP A 114 20.18 4.01 -1.59
N GLN A 115 19.78 4.80 -2.57
CA GLN A 115 20.61 5.86 -3.10
C GLN A 115 20.87 6.94 -2.05
N GLU A 116 19.85 7.36 -1.33
CA GLU A 116 19.98 8.40 -0.33
C GLU A 116 20.80 7.91 0.88
N ALA A 117 20.71 6.63 1.19
CA ALA A 117 21.42 6.03 2.32
C ALA A 117 22.82 5.56 1.97
N ARG A 118 23.26 5.76 0.70
CA ARG A 118 24.58 5.31 0.27
C ARG A 118 25.65 6.04 1.08
N GLY A 119 26.57 5.29 1.64
CA GLY A 119 27.61 5.84 2.50
C GLY A 119 27.14 6.21 3.89
N LYS A 120 25.89 5.93 4.24
CA LYS A 120 25.33 6.22 5.55
C LYS A 120 25.15 4.94 6.35
N SER A 121 24.84 5.09 7.65
CA SER A 121 24.68 3.94 8.52
C SER A 121 23.39 3.17 8.24
N ALA A 122 23.34 1.92 8.69
CA ALA A 122 22.11 1.13 8.61
C ALA A 122 20.97 1.79 9.39
N ARG A 123 21.31 2.46 10.49
CA ARG A 123 20.33 3.19 11.30
C ARG A 123 19.71 4.34 10.50
N PHE A 124 20.51 5.06 9.72
CA PHE A 124 20.01 6.14 8.88
C PHE A 124 19.01 5.58 7.85
N ARG A 125 19.38 4.49 7.19
CA ARG A 125 18.53 3.85 6.20
C ARG A 125 17.20 3.40 6.79
N SER A 126 17.24 2.77 7.97
CA SER A 126 16.04 2.32 8.66
C SER A 126 15.14 3.47 9.08
N ARG A 127 15.74 4.56 9.56
CA ARG A 127 14.97 5.74 9.96
C ARG A 127 14.32 6.41 8.77
N LEU A 128 15.05 6.54 7.66
CA LEU A 128 14.51 7.13 6.45
C LEU A 128 13.34 6.29 5.93
N ARG A 129 13.52 4.97 5.88
CA ARG A 129 12.45 4.06 5.46
C ARG A 129 11.24 4.19 6.39
N GLY A 130 11.46 4.18 7.69
CA GLY A 130 10.38 4.33 8.67
C GLY A 130 9.61 5.62 8.52
N LEU A 131 10.31 6.74 8.28
CA LEU A 131 9.66 8.03 8.06
C LEU A 131 8.81 8.03 6.81
N LEU A 132 9.32 7.44 5.71
CA LEU A 132 8.56 7.37 4.47
C LEU A 132 7.32 6.49 4.62
N LEU A 133 7.46 5.32 5.24
CA LEU A 133 6.33 4.43 5.46
C LEU A 133 5.27 5.08 6.34
N ALA A 134 5.69 5.79 7.39
CA ALA A 134 4.76 6.49 8.27
C ALA A 134 4.03 7.61 7.53
N LYS A 135 4.74 8.34 6.67
CA LYS A 135 4.15 9.41 5.89
C LYS A 135 3.13 8.88 4.88
N ILE A 136 3.49 7.81 4.17
CA ILE A 136 2.58 7.18 3.23
C ILE A 136 1.33 6.69 3.94
N ARG A 137 1.51 6.00 5.06
CA ARG A 137 0.38 5.48 5.84
C ARG A 137 -0.54 6.60 6.32
N ALA A 138 0.05 7.69 6.81
CA ALA A 138 -0.72 8.82 7.28
C ALA A 138 -1.54 9.46 6.16
N GLU A 139 -0.94 9.63 4.98
CA GLU A 139 -1.64 10.23 3.85
C GLU A 139 -2.76 9.32 3.32
N ILE A 140 -2.55 8.01 3.31
CA ILE A 140 -3.59 7.06 2.90
C ILE A 140 -4.73 7.06 3.91
N THR A 141 -4.41 7.07 5.20
CA THR A 141 -5.42 7.12 6.26
C THR A 141 -6.25 8.40 6.17
N GLU A 142 -5.60 9.53 5.91
CA GLU A 142 -6.28 10.79 5.77
C GLU A 142 -7.21 10.79 4.54
N ALA A 143 -6.77 10.20 3.44
CA ALA A 143 -7.59 10.09 2.23
C ALA A 143 -8.80 9.16 2.45
N GLY A 144 -8.66 8.19 3.33
CA GLY A 144 -9.75 7.33 3.74
C GLY A 144 -9.90 6.05 2.93
N PRO A 145 -10.81 5.17 3.35
CA PRO A 145 -11.00 3.87 2.70
C PRO A 145 -11.89 3.93 1.46
N GLY A 146 -12.06 5.08 0.90
CA GLY A 146 -12.87 5.27 -0.30
C GLY A 146 -14.35 5.39 0.01
N THR A 147 -15.11 5.68 -1.02
CA THR A 147 -16.54 5.81 -0.89
C THR A 147 -17.16 4.43 -0.91
N ARG A 148 -17.94 4.11 0.12
CA ARG A 148 -18.68 2.87 0.09
C ARG A 148 -19.63 2.93 -1.09
N VAL A 149 -19.79 1.80 -1.75
CA VAL A 149 -20.80 1.73 -2.78
C VAL A 149 -22.12 2.08 -2.16
N PRO A 150 -22.85 3.02 -2.74
CA PRO A 150 -24.13 3.38 -2.20
C PRO A 150 -24.97 2.15 -2.02
N GLU A 151 -25.60 2.09 -0.89
CA GLU A 151 -26.47 0.98 -0.64
C GLU A 151 -27.75 1.29 -1.32
N PHE A 152 -27.96 0.67 -2.45
CA PHE A 152 -29.08 1.00 -3.24
C PHE A 152 -30.37 0.68 -2.56
N LYS A 153 -30.28 -0.11 -1.55
CA LYS A 153 -31.44 -0.39 -0.82
C LYS A 153 -32.02 0.81 -0.23
N LEU A 154 -31.26 1.79 -0.21
CA LEU A 154 -31.74 2.85 0.42
C LEU A 154 -32.79 3.40 -0.25
N LYS A 155 -32.85 3.11 -1.27
CA LYS A 155 -33.70 3.72 -1.78
C LYS A 155 -34.86 3.11 -1.78
N ARG A 156 -35.30 2.74 -1.24
CA ARG A 156 -36.36 2.23 -1.21
C ARG A 156 -37.21 2.71 -0.85
N PRO A 157 -37.84 2.71 -1.20
CA PRO A 157 -38.96 3.44 -1.19
C PRO A 157 -39.69 3.40 -0.32
#